data_016df1fc60c42b0d57b53f13d6b754ff
#
_entry.id   016df1fc60c42b0d57b53f13d6b754ff
#
_cell.length_a   1.000
_cell.length_b   1.000
_cell.length_c   1.000
_cell.angle_alpha   90.00
_cell.angle_beta   90.00
_cell.angle_gamma   90.00
#
_symmetry.space_group_name_H-M   'P 1'
#
loop_
_entity.id
_entity.type
_entity.pdbx_description
1 polymer ?
#
loop_
_entity_poly.entity_id
_entity_poly.type
_entity_poly.pdbx_seq_one_letter_code
_entity_poly.pdbx_strand_id
1 'polypeptide(L)'
;MRKISKEVEAIMLERFGKDSIIALATANDNIPYVRSVDAFYEDGAFYVLTHGLSGKMKQIEQNSTVAISGEWFTAQGNGINLGYFGKVENSHIANKMKQVFSAWIDNGHNNFDDKNTCILCIKLTNGILFSNGTRYEVDFTE
;
A
#
# COMPACT_ATOMS: atom_id res chain seq x y z
N MET A 1 -3.06 11.34 -15.70
CA MET A 1 -3.36 12.18 -14.51
C MET A 1 -4.65 11.72 -13.87
N ARG A 2 -4.61 11.53 -12.57
CA ARG A 2 -5.81 11.11 -11.87
C ARG A 2 -6.75 12.27 -11.63
N LYS A 3 -8.04 11.96 -11.63
CA LYS A 3 -9.09 12.95 -11.40
C LYS A 3 -9.90 12.66 -10.13
N ILE A 4 -9.23 12.24 -9.05
CA ILE A 4 -9.91 12.12 -7.78
C ILE A 4 -10.29 13.51 -7.29
N SER A 5 -11.47 13.62 -6.68
CA SER A 5 -11.90 14.91 -6.14
C SER A 5 -11.00 15.33 -4.99
N LYS A 6 -10.88 16.63 -4.77
CA LYS A 6 -10.12 17.16 -3.63
C LYS A 6 -10.68 16.67 -2.30
N GLU A 7 -12.00 16.50 -2.23
CA GLU A 7 -12.65 16.01 -1.03
C GLU A 7 -12.24 14.57 -0.71
N VAL A 8 -12.26 13.67 -1.71
CA VAL A 8 -11.85 12.28 -1.53
C VAL A 8 -10.38 12.21 -1.16
N GLU A 9 -9.53 12.95 -1.86
CA GLU A 9 -8.09 12.96 -1.56
C GLU A 9 -7.81 13.42 -0.14
N ALA A 10 -8.51 14.46 0.33
CA ALA A 10 -8.36 14.96 1.69
C ALA A 10 -8.74 13.88 2.73
N ILE A 11 -9.84 13.16 2.48
CA ILE A 11 -10.27 12.07 3.38
C ILE A 11 -9.23 10.96 3.39
N MET A 12 -8.73 10.56 2.23
CA MET A 12 -7.72 9.50 2.12
C MET A 12 -6.44 9.88 2.87
N LEU A 13 -5.96 11.11 2.71
CA LEU A 13 -4.75 11.57 3.39
C LEU A 13 -4.94 11.66 4.90
N GLU A 14 -6.08 12.19 5.35
CA GLU A 14 -6.36 12.25 6.78
C GLU A 14 -6.42 10.87 7.41
N ARG A 15 -7.08 9.93 6.74
CA ARG A 15 -7.33 8.60 7.30
C ARG A 15 -6.14 7.66 7.16
N PHE A 16 -5.45 7.71 6.02
CA PHE A 16 -4.43 6.73 5.65
C PHE A 16 -3.06 7.32 5.31
N GLY A 17 -2.90 8.64 5.35
CA GLY A 17 -1.60 9.27 5.09
C GLY A 17 -0.59 9.12 6.22
N LYS A 18 -0.87 8.22 7.14
CA LYS A 18 -0.10 7.94 8.35
C LYS A 18 0.05 6.43 8.49
N ASP A 19 0.78 5.98 9.51
CA ASP A 19 0.92 4.56 9.81
C ASP A 19 -0.46 3.94 10.03
N SER A 20 -0.85 3.06 9.12
CA SER A 20 -2.19 2.46 9.10
C SER A 20 -2.06 0.97 8.87
N ILE A 21 -2.98 0.22 9.46
CA ILE A 21 -3.05 -1.22 9.21
C ILE A 21 -4.18 -1.45 8.22
N ILE A 22 -3.85 -2.12 7.12
CA ILE A 22 -4.84 -2.53 6.13
C ILE A 22 -4.76 -4.03 5.92
N ALA A 23 -5.88 -4.63 5.49
CA ALA A 23 -5.88 -6.01 5.02
C ALA A 23 -5.50 -6.00 3.54
N LEU A 24 -4.56 -6.85 3.17
CA LEU A 24 -4.12 -7.00 1.79
C LEU A 24 -4.44 -8.40 1.32
N ALA A 25 -5.27 -8.48 0.29
CA ALA A 25 -5.67 -9.75 -0.34
C ALA A 25 -4.91 -9.94 -1.64
N THR A 26 -4.39 -11.13 -1.82
CA THR A 26 -3.73 -11.58 -3.04
C THR A 26 -4.41 -12.87 -3.49
N ALA A 27 -4.23 -13.26 -4.73
CA ALA A 27 -4.80 -14.49 -5.25
C ALA A 27 -3.76 -15.23 -6.08
N ASN A 28 -3.78 -16.56 -5.98
CA ASN A 28 -2.90 -17.43 -6.76
C ASN A 28 -3.67 -18.72 -7.05
N ASP A 29 -3.72 -19.12 -8.33
CA ASP A 29 -4.48 -20.29 -8.76
C ASP A 29 -5.93 -20.29 -8.25
N ASN A 30 -6.58 -19.11 -8.27
CA ASN A 30 -7.94 -18.89 -7.78
C ASN A 30 -8.09 -19.08 -6.26
N ILE A 31 -7.00 -19.15 -5.52
CA ILE A 31 -7.03 -19.24 -4.06
C ILE A 31 -6.73 -17.86 -3.50
N PRO A 32 -7.67 -17.25 -2.75
CA PRO A 32 -7.42 -15.95 -2.13
C PRO A 32 -6.63 -16.12 -0.83
N TYR A 33 -5.77 -15.15 -0.58
CA TYR A 33 -4.99 -15.05 0.67
C TYR A 33 -5.16 -13.64 1.21
N VAL A 34 -5.23 -13.51 2.53
CA VAL A 34 -5.36 -12.18 3.15
C VAL A 34 -4.46 -12.11 4.38
N ARG A 35 -3.85 -10.95 4.60
CA ARG A 35 -3.03 -10.65 5.79
C ARG A 35 -3.12 -9.16 6.08
N SER A 36 -2.79 -8.80 7.32
CA SER A 36 -2.68 -7.40 7.72
C SER A 36 -1.28 -6.90 7.45
N VAL A 37 -1.15 -5.68 6.96
CA VAL A 37 0.13 -5.02 6.73
C VAL A 37 0.07 -3.57 7.20
N ASP A 38 1.21 -3.04 7.64
CA ASP A 38 1.35 -1.61 7.89
C ASP A 38 1.57 -0.91 6.56
N ALA A 39 0.83 0.16 6.33
CA ALA A 39 0.86 0.87 5.07
C ALA A 39 0.55 2.35 5.28
N PHE A 40 0.91 3.16 4.31
CA PHE A 40 0.40 4.53 4.24
C PHE A 40 0.00 4.88 2.81
N TYR A 41 -0.94 5.80 2.71
CA TYR A 41 -1.48 6.26 1.42
C TYR A 41 -0.75 7.52 0.98
N GLU A 42 -0.34 7.55 -0.27
CA GLU A 42 0.14 8.76 -0.93
C GLU A 42 -0.21 8.68 -2.41
N ASP A 43 -0.90 9.69 -2.89
CA ASP A 43 -1.13 9.92 -4.33
C ASP A 43 -1.63 8.68 -5.07
N GLY A 44 -2.71 8.09 -4.55
CA GLY A 44 -3.42 7.00 -5.23
C GLY A 44 -2.83 5.62 -5.01
N ALA A 45 -1.89 5.48 -4.09
CA ALA A 45 -1.27 4.20 -3.81
C ALA A 45 -1.05 4.03 -2.32
N PHE A 46 -1.00 2.77 -1.88
CA PHE A 46 -0.50 2.41 -0.56
C PHE A 46 0.90 1.84 -0.70
N TYR A 47 1.74 2.13 0.28
CA TYR A 47 3.12 1.69 0.30
C TYR A 47 3.39 0.86 1.54
N VAL A 48 4.06 -0.27 1.35
CA VAL A 48 4.33 -1.27 2.38
C VAL A 48 5.82 -1.61 2.35
N LEU A 49 6.44 -1.68 3.54
CA LEU A 49 7.80 -2.20 3.67
C LEU A 49 7.71 -3.71 3.87
N THR A 50 8.37 -4.50 3.03
CA THR A 50 8.26 -5.94 3.09
C THR A 50 9.53 -6.61 2.59
N HIS A 51 9.63 -7.93 2.81
CA HIS A 51 10.74 -8.73 2.27
C HIS A 51 10.35 -9.27 0.90
N GLY A 52 11.24 -9.12 -0.09
CA GLY A 52 10.96 -9.50 -1.48
C GLY A 52 10.71 -10.98 -1.70
N LEU A 53 11.16 -11.82 -0.76
CA LEU A 53 10.97 -13.28 -0.83
C LEU A 53 9.78 -13.76 0.01
N SER A 54 8.99 -12.84 0.59
CA SER A 54 7.81 -13.21 1.38
C SER A 54 6.73 -13.86 0.51
N GLY A 55 5.82 -14.57 1.16
CA GLY A 55 4.72 -15.24 0.46
C GLY A 55 3.87 -14.28 -0.37
N LYS A 56 3.51 -13.11 0.22
CA LYS A 56 2.72 -12.12 -0.51
C LYS A 56 3.43 -11.60 -1.76
N MET A 57 4.75 -11.39 -1.67
CA MET A 57 5.51 -10.87 -2.81
C MET A 57 5.64 -11.91 -3.92
N LYS A 58 5.79 -13.19 -3.57
CA LYS A 58 5.79 -14.27 -4.55
C LYS A 58 4.43 -14.39 -5.24
N GLN A 59 3.35 -14.24 -4.49
CA GLN A 59 1.98 -14.28 -5.04
C GLN A 59 1.74 -13.12 -5.98
N ILE A 60 2.15 -11.91 -5.60
CA ILE A 60 2.01 -10.71 -6.42
C ILE A 60 2.84 -10.81 -7.70
N GLU A 61 4.00 -11.44 -7.65
CA GLU A 61 4.81 -11.69 -8.84
C GLU A 61 4.06 -12.54 -9.86
N GLN A 62 3.31 -13.53 -9.39
CA GLN A 62 2.51 -14.40 -10.26
C GLN A 62 1.20 -13.76 -10.70
N ASN A 63 0.59 -12.96 -9.82
CA ASN A 63 -0.67 -12.28 -10.09
C ASN A 63 -0.67 -10.95 -9.35
N SER A 64 -0.52 -9.87 -10.10
CA SER A 64 -0.38 -8.53 -9.50
C SER A 64 -1.70 -7.94 -9.02
N THR A 65 -2.84 -8.51 -9.40
CA THR A 65 -4.15 -8.02 -8.97
C THR A 65 -4.33 -8.27 -7.48
N VAL A 66 -4.63 -7.20 -6.75
CA VAL A 66 -4.79 -7.24 -5.30
C VAL A 66 -6.05 -6.50 -4.89
N ALA A 67 -6.48 -6.74 -3.64
CA ALA A 67 -7.55 -5.96 -3.03
C ALA A 67 -7.11 -5.57 -1.63
N ILE A 68 -7.64 -4.46 -1.13
CA ILE A 68 -7.37 -4.01 0.23
C ILE A 68 -8.66 -3.65 0.95
N SER A 69 -8.59 -3.71 2.27
CA SER A 69 -9.65 -3.22 3.14
C SER A 69 -9.02 -2.45 4.30
N GLY A 70 -9.46 -1.23 4.48
CA GLY A 70 -9.07 -0.38 5.60
C GLY A 70 -10.31 0.12 6.32
N GLU A 71 -10.14 1.13 7.15
CA GLU A 71 -11.25 1.72 7.90
C GLU A 71 -12.22 2.41 6.94
N TRP A 72 -13.44 1.85 6.83
CA TRP A 72 -14.48 2.38 5.94
C TRP A 72 -14.04 2.57 4.50
N PHE A 73 -13.14 1.68 4.02
CA PHE A 73 -12.59 1.76 2.67
C PHE A 73 -12.23 0.37 2.18
N THR A 74 -12.66 0.04 0.96
CA THR A 74 -12.20 -1.14 0.24
C THR A 74 -11.80 -0.73 -1.16
N ALA A 75 -10.81 -1.43 -1.73
CA ALA A 75 -10.33 -1.09 -3.07
C ALA A 75 -9.69 -2.28 -3.74
N GLN A 76 -9.57 -2.20 -5.05
CA GLN A 76 -8.75 -3.09 -5.86
C GLN A 76 -7.56 -2.30 -6.41
N GLY A 77 -6.52 -3.02 -6.79
CA GLY A 77 -5.35 -2.38 -7.36
C GLY A 77 -4.37 -3.40 -7.91
N ASN A 78 -3.19 -2.92 -8.19
CA ASN A 78 -2.08 -3.74 -8.66
C ASN A 78 -0.90 -3.60 -7.72
N GLY A 79 -0.32 -4.73 -7.33
CA GLY A 79 0.89 -4.76 -6.54
C GLY A 79 2.11 -4.62 -7.44
N ILE A 80 2.99 -3.70 -7.10
CA ILE A 80 4.21 -3.43 -7.85
C ILE A 80 5.38 -3.49 -6.87
N ASN A 81 6.32 -4.39 -7.13
CA ASN A 81 7.56 -4.44 -6.36
C ASN A 81 8.49 -3.33 -6.84
N LEU A 82 8.69 -2.30 -6.04
CA LEU A 82 9.59 -1.20 -6.38
C LEU A 82 11.05 -1.55 -6.13
N GLY A 83 11.33 -2.73 -5.57
CA GLY A 83 12.69 -3.16 -5.32
C GLY A 83 13.24 -2.67 -4.00
N TYR A 84 14.55 -2.71 -3.89
CA TYR A 84 15.28 -2.45 -2.66
C TYR A 84 14.95 -1.08 -2.06
N PHE A 85 14.73 -1.08 -0.74
CA PHE A 85 14.41 0.11 0.06
C PHE A 85 15.47 1.21 -0.11
N GLY A 86 16.74 0.83 -0.17
CA GLY A 86 17.87 1.76 -0.28
C GLY A 86 18.21 2.22 -1.70
N LYS A 87 17.45 1.80 -2.68
CA LYS A 87 17.65 2.18 -4.07
C LYS A 87 17.37 3.68 -4.25
N VAL A 88 18.23 4.37 -5.01
CA VAL A 88 18.11 5.84 -5.14
C VAL A 88 16.74 6.26 -5.70
N GLU A 89 16.21 5.48 -6.63
CA GLU A 89 14.89 5.75 -7.23
C GLU A 89 13.75 5.68 -6.21
N ASN A 90 13.96 4.99 -5.09
CA ASN A 90 12.97 4.82 -4.04
C ASN A 90 13.13 5.83 -2.90
N SER A 91 14.06 6.77 -3.00
CA SER A 91 14.43 7.64 -1.87
C SER A 91 13.27 8.48 -1.35
N HIS A 92 12.38 8.96 -2.21
CA HIS A 92 11.22 9.72 -1.76
C HIS A 92 10.33 8.88 -0.83
N ILE A 93 9.96 7.69 -1.28
CA ILE A 93 9.09 6.79 -0.50
C ILE A 93 9.82 6.25 0.73
N ALA A 94 11.10 5.91 0.59
CA ALA A 94 11.89 5.42 1.71
C ALA A 94 11.98 6.47 2.84
N ASN A 95 12.20 7.73 2.48
CA ASN A 95 12.25 8.81 3.46
C ASN A 95 10.88 9.02 4.11
N LYS A 96 9.81 8.93 3.33
CA LYS A 96 8.45 9.01 3.86
C LYS A 96 8.16 7.87 4.84
N MET A 97 8.59 6.66 4.51
CA MET A 97 8.45 5.50 5.40
C MET A 97 9.16 5.71 6.73
N LYS A 98 10.37 6.27 6.71
CA LYS A 98 11.12 6.54 7.94
C LYS A 98 10.35 7.49 8.85
N GLN A 99 9.62 8.44 8.29
CA GLN A 99 8.79 9.37 9.05
C GLN A 99 7.51 8.70 9.55
N VAL A 100 6.77 8.10 8.64
CA VAL A 100 5.45 7.53 8.92
C VAL A 100 5.55 6.35 9.89
N PHE A 101 6.53 5.49 9.69
CA PHE A 101 6.73 4.28 10.49
C PHE A 101 7.76 4.43 11.59
N SER A 102 8.03 5.68 12.01
CA SER A 102 9.09 5.98 12.98
C SER A 102 8.94 5.21 14.31
N ALA A 103 7.71 4.84 14.66
CA ALA A 103 7.45 4.11 15.90
C ALA A 103 8.08 2.70 15.91
N TRP A 104 8.31 2.11 14.72
CA TRP A 104 8.78 0.72 14.68
C TRP A 104 9.84 0.43 13.61
N ILE A 105 10.06 1.31 12.63
CA ILE A 105 10.91 0.98 11.48
C ILE A 105 12.37 0.66 11.88
N ASP A 106 12.85 1.26 12.95
CA ASP A 106 14.22 1.06 13.44
C ASP A 106 14.27 0.17 14.68
N ASN A 107 13.29 -0.71 14.88
CA ASN A 107 13.21 -1.54 16.08
C ASN A 107 14.13 -2.79 16.04
N GLY A 108 14.94 -2.93 14.99
CA GLY A 108 15.87 -4.06 14.85
C GLY A 108 15.34 -5.23 14.07
N HIS A 109 14.06 -5.20 13.67
CA HIS A 109 13.44 -6.31 12.91
C HIS A 109 13.65 -6.17 11.40
N ASN A 110 14.11 -5.03 10.93
CA ASN A 110 14.37 -4.78 9.51
C ASN A 110 15.86 -4.67 9.27
N ASN A 111 16.36 -5.39 8.28
CA ASN A 111 17.76 -5.32 7.88
C ASN A 111 17.85 -4.53 6.57
N PHE A 112 18.21 -3.26 6.67
CA PHE A 112 18.27 -2.38 5.50
C PHE A 112 19.50 -2.62 4.60
N ASP A 113 20.43 -3.49 5.03
CA ASP A 113 21.52 -3.93 4.17
C ASP A 113 21.12 -5.12 3.30
N ASP A 114 20.01 -5.79 3.62
CA ASP A 114 19.47 -6.88 2.80
C ASP A 114 18.74 -6.28 1.59
N LYS A 115 19.24 -6.62 0.40
CA LYS A 115 18.67 -6.14 -0.86
C LYS A 115 17.23 -6.62 -1.09
N ASN A 116 16.78 -7.60 -0.36
CA ASN A 116 15.40 -8.10 -0.39
C ASN A 116 14.47 -7.32 0.56
N THR A 117 14.97 -6.32 1.29
CA THR A 117 14.12 -5.39 2.02
C THR A 117 13.58 -4.40 1.00
N CYS A 118 12.32 -4.60 0.62
CA CYS A 118 11.72 -3.97 -0.56
C CYS A 118 10.53 -3.11 -0.21
N ILE A 119 10.17 -2.25 -1.13
CA ILE A 119 8.95 -1.44 -1.05
C ILE A 119 7.92 -2.05 -1.99
N LEU A 120 6.75 -2.36 -1.46
CA LEU A 120 5.59 -2.75 -2.25
C LEU A 120 4.71 -1.53 -2.45
N CYS A 121 4.42 -1.21 -3.71
CA CYS A 121 3.44 -0.19 -4.08
C CYS A 121 2.14 -0.88 -4.47
N ILE A 122 1.06 -0.53 -3.80
CA ILE A 122 -0.29 -1.00 -4.16
C ILE A 122 -0.96 0.15 -4.89
N LYS A 123 -0.89 0.12 -6.21
CA LYS A 123 -1.46 1.17 -7.05
C LYS A 123 -2.94 0.91 -7.21
N LEU A 124 -3.76 1.79 -6.63
CA LEU A 124 -5.20 1.60 -6.62
C LEU A 124 -5.81 1.85 -7.99
N THR A 125 -6.84 1.08 -8.32
CA THR A 125 -7.62 1.27 -9.56
C THR A 125 -9.00 1.81 -9.24
N ASN A 126 -9.70 1.19 -8.31
CA ASN A 126 -11.05 1.63 -7.93
C ASN A 126 -11.31 1.28 -6.48
N GLY A 127 -12.20 2.00 -5.84
CA GLY A 127 -12.54 1.75 -4.46
C GLY A 127 -13.86 2.33 -4.05
N ILE A 128 -14.28 1.98 -2.84
CA ILE A 128 -15.48 2.51 -2.20
C ILE A 128 -15.06 3.06 -0.85
N LEU A 129 -15.36 4.34 -0.64
CA LEU A 129 -14.99 5.07 0.56
C LEU A 129 -16.26 5.58 1.23
N PHE A 130 -16.37 5.37 2.54
CA PHE A 130 -17.46 5.94 3.34
C PHE A 130 -16.90 7.00 4.28
N SER A 131 -17.56 8.15 4.33
CA SER A 131 -17.19 9.22 5.25
C SER A 131 -18.42 10.06 5.59
N ASN A 132 -18.70 10.21 6.89
CA ASN A 132 -19.82 11.00 7.37
C ASN A 132 -21.14 10.65 6.70
N GLY A 133 -21.40 9.35 6.52
CA GLY A 133 -22.63 8.85 5.92
C GLY A 133 -22.69 8.93 4.41
N THR A 134 -21.67 9.44 3.76
CA THR A 134 -21.60 9.52 2.30
C THR A 134 -20.78 8.36 1.76
N ARG A 135 -21.29 7.72 0.71
CA ARG A 135 -20.61 6.65 -0.01
C ARG A 135 -20.01 7.25 -1.30
N TYR A 136 -18.70 7.13 -1.42
CA TYR A 136 -17.98 7.58 -2.62
C TYR A 136 -17.51 6.37 -3.41
N GLU A 137 -17.79 6.33 -4.70
CA GLU A 137 -17.17 5.39 -5.62
C GLU A 137 -16.00 6.12 -6.26
N VAL A 138 -14.80 5.57 -6.12
CA VAL A 138 -13.57 6.27 -6.49
C VAL A 138 -12.88 5.54 -7.63
N ASP A 139 -12.56 6.27 -8.68
CA ASP A 139 -11.74 5.79 -9.78
C ASP A 139 -10.37 6.45 -9.64
N PHE A 140 -9.37 5.65 -9.27
CA PHE A 140 -8.00 6.14 -9.08
C PHE A 140 -7.20 6.16 -10.38
N THR A 141 -7.76 5.65 -11.47
CA THR A 141 -7.05 5.54 -12.75
C THR A 141 -7.20 6.79 -13.62
N GLU A 142 -8.19 7.62 -13.33
CA GLU A 142 -8.44 8.84 -14.09
C GLU A 142 -7.46 9.95 -13.78
#